data_7c8b94d9078168a09c249ce22ba47995
#
_entry.id   7c8b94d9078168a09c249ce22ba47995
#
_cell.length_a   1.000
_cell.length_b   1.000
_cell.length_c   1.000
_cell.angle_alpha   90.00
_cell.angle_beta   90.00
_cell.angle_gamma   90.00
#
_symmetry.space_group_name_H-M   'P 1'
#
loop_
_entity.id
_entity.type
_entity.pdbx_description
1 polymer ?
#
loop_
_entity_poly.entity_id
_entity_poly.type
_entity_poly.pdbx_seq_one_letter_code
_entity_poly.pdbx_strand_id
1 'polypeptide(L)'
;MPALSVFAHDIFLSPDNAPRVNGGQFPSSIVFSQSAAAVPAYDFVEVTIHLESPPARNPFTEASVSGSFGKTGSSDRLHVDGFCDAADGSVFRVRFMPSAPGEYAYSVTYREEGAEKTYDGTFRATGDHRRGPIRVDPRYPWHFLWEGTGEHYFFNGTTAFWLMGWRDERIIAGSLERLHRLKVNRIRTLLGGRTFTMYGEPVMNSDEFTTYLTPWPAARFDDFWHPGFDYSRFNLAHWQRYERMLRVARDRDIVVSVIFDIGDGKIHSDPGSDDERRYFRYAAARLSAFSNITWDLGDDLDAFRDDTWARRMGTLLEGWDPYRHLATSHPVHPEHQDRAADWFGFTSLQDWSRTQHVLMLKQRRLQIETGRIIPQTNEEYGYEDHYPRWAPPPPGDSSETLRRTAWEIAMAGAYGTTGESARRGTGIWPDTGGGWMNGRGDDTMTMLIGYSHMLDFFTSFEWWKTEPHDELVNAGAYCVAEPGRTYAAYLPNGGTVTLKLEQGKYRAEWFSPLAGTILPIGTITAGVTWTSPRAPDGSDWALLLQRN
;
A
#
# COMPACT_ATOMS: atom_id res chain seq x y z
N MET A 1 -6.47 -20.21 -23.25
CA MET A 1 -5.07 -19.83 -22.94
C MET A 1 -4.60 -20.75 -21.84
N PRO A 2 -3.46 -21.44 -21.93
CA PRO A 2 -3.04 -22.39 -20.92
C PRO A 2 -2.58 -21.66 -19.67
N ALA A 3 -3.06 -22.12 -18.51
CA ALA A 3 -2.60 -21.70 -17.20
C ALA A 3 -1.13 -22.12 -17.06
N LEU A 4 -0.22 -21.17 -17.01
CA LEU A 4 1.15 -21.38 -16.58
C LEU A 4 1.16 -21.56 -15.06
N SER A 5 1.06 -22.81 -14.61
CA SER A 5 1.49 -23.19 -13.27
C SER A 5 3.02 -23.24 -13.27
N VAL A 6 3.65 -22.13 -12.93
CA VAL A 6 5.09 -22.15 -12.62
C VAL A 6 5.22 -22.74 -11.21
N PHE A 7 5.35 -24.05 -11.13
CA PHE A 7 5.97 -24.70 -9.98
C PHE A 7 7.44 -24.29 -10.01
N ALA A 8 7.84 -23.38 -9.13
CA ALA A 8 9.25 -23.18 -8.84
C ALA A 8 9.77 -24.51 -8.27
N HIS A 9 10.60 -25.20 -9.03
CA HIS A 9 11.30 -26.38 -8.53
C HIS A 9 12.42 -25.85 -7.61
N ASP A 10 12.37 -26.24 -6.33
CA ASP A 10 13.46 -25.98 -5.43
C ASP A 10 14.75 -26.59 -5.98
N ILE A 11 15.79 -25.76 -6.13
CA ILE A 11 17.11 -26.25 -6.53
C ILE A 11 17.79 -26.82 -5.29
N PHE A 12 17.95 -28.13 -5.24
CA PHE A 12 18.75 -28.76 -4.20
C PHE A 12 20.21 -28.31 -4.31
N LEU A 13 20.75 -27.79 -3.23
CA LEU A 13 22.09 -27.25 -3.17
C LEU A 13 23.12 -28.38 -3.14
N SER A 14 24.23 -28.21 -3.90
CA SER A 14 25.28 -29.23 -4.08
C SER A 14 25.94 -29.67 -2.76
N PRO A 15 26.35 -30.95 -2.61
CA PRO A 15 26.99 -31.46 -1.41
C PRO A 15 28.35 -30.84 -1.06
N ASP A 16 28.96 -30.08 -1.96
CA ASP A 16 30.27 -29.44 -1.72
C ASP A 16 30.22 -28.28 -0.70
N ASN A 17 29.03 -27.79 -0.35
CA ASN A 17 28.80 -26.82 0.72
C ASN A 17 28.15 -27.51 1.93
N ALA A 18 28.87 -28.37 2.63
CA ALA A 18 28.33 -29.01 3.82
C ALA A 18 27.99 -28.00 4.91
N PRO A 19 26.78 -28.07 5.51
CA PRO A 19 26.36 -27.13 6.54
C PRO A 19 27.28 -27.21 7.75
N ARG A 20 27.66 -26.04 8.30
CA ARG A 20 28.44 -25.98 9.55
C ARG A 20 27.51 -26.19 10.74
N VAL A 21 27.82 -27.15 11.60
CA VAL A 21 27.06 -27.40 12.83
C VAL A 21 27.87 -26.82 14.00
N ASN A 22 27.34 -25.82 14.67
CA ASN A 22 27.86 -25.27 15.90
C ASN A 22 26.86 -25.59 17.02
N GLY A 23 27.28 -26.33 18.07
CA GLY A 23 26.39 -26.66 19.18
C GLY A 23 25.85 -28.10 19.13
N GLY A 24 24.81 -28.37 19.88
CA GLY A 24 24.22 -29.69 20.05
C GLY A 24 23.80 -30.39 18.75
N GLN A 25 23.77 -31.71 18.77
CA GLN A 25 23.38 -32.52 17.63
C GLN A 25 21.85 -32.43 17.45
N PHE A 26 21.38 -31.92 16.30
CA PHE A 26 19.95 -31.96 15.99
C PHE A 26 19.47 -33.40 15.85
N PRO A 27 18.31 -33.74 16.45
CA PRO A 27 17.75 -35.09 16.35
C PRO A 27 17.17 -35.38 14.95
N SER A 28 17.00 -34.35 14.08
CA SER A 28 16.40 -34.45 12.75
C SER A 28 17.36 -34.05 11.63
N SER A 29 17.17 -34.63 10.46
CA SER A 29 17.82 -34.18 9.23
C SER A 29 17.34 -32.78 8.85
N ILE A 30 18.26 -31.87 8.56
CA ILE A 30 17.96 -30.50 8.12
C ILE A 30 18.55 -30.30 6.73
N VAL A 31 17.67 -29.98 5.78
CA VAL A 31 18.03 -29.74 4.37
C VAL A 31 17.72 -28.28 4.01
N PHE A 32 18.67 -27.62 3.36
CA PHE A 32 18.49 -26.28 2.81
C PHE A 32 18.28 -26.36 1.30
N SER A 33 17.36 -25.57 0.78
CA SER A 33 17.13 -25.40 -0.66
C SER A 33 16.96 -23.92 -1.00
N GLN A 34 17.21 -23.56 -2.25
CA GLN A 34 17.13 -22.19 -2.76
C GLN A 34 16.17 -22.15 -3.94
N SER A 35 15.27 -21.16 -3.97
CA SER A 35 14.21 -21.06 -4.98
C SER A 35 14.72 -20.85 -6.41
N ALA A 36 15.85 -20.16 -6.58
CA ALA A 36 16.44 -19.88 -7.88
C ALA A 36 17.93 -19.52 -7.78
N ALA A 37 18.73 -19.86 -8.79
CA ALA A 37 20.12 -19.42 -8.90
C ALA A 37 20.25 -17.94 -9.31
N ALA A 38 19.20 -17.37 -9.93
CA ALA A 38 19.14 -15.97 -10.30
C ALA A 38 17.72 -15.41 -10.13
N VAL A 39 17.63 -14.15 -9.67
CA VAL A 39 16.37 -13.39 -9.52
C VAL A 39 16.58 -11.97 -10.05
N PRO A 40 15.53 -11.30 -10.56
CA PRO A 40 15.59 -9.87 -10.86
C PRO A 40 15.88 -9.05 -9.61
N ALA A 41 16.56 -7.91 -9.77
CA ALA A 41 16.61 -6.90 -8.72
C ALA A 41 15.17 -6.47 -8.37
N TYR A 42 14.92 -6.24 -7.07
CA TYR A 42 13.60 -5.99 -6.48
C TYR A 42 12.56 -7.13 -6.62
N ASP A 43 13.00 -8.33 -6.99
CA ASP A 43 12.34 -9.59 -6.67
C ASP A 43 13.13 -10.28 -5.55
N PHE A 44 12.71 -11.43 -5.05
CA PHE A 44 13.42 -12.08 -3.95
C PHE A 44 13.84 -13.51 -4.27
N VAL A 45 15.00 -13.89 -3.72
CA VAL A 45 15.38 -15.28 -3.52
C VAL A 45 14.80 -15.77 -2.19
N GLU A 46 14.32 -17.00 -2.17
CA GLU A 46 13.84 -17.67 -0.97
C GLU A 46 14.75 -18.85 -0.65
N VAL A 47 15.23 -18.92 0.58
CA VAL A 47 15.93 -20.08 1.12
C VAL A 47 14.97 -20.82 2.02
N THR A 48 14.69 -22.08 1.70
CA THR A 48 13.80 -22.96 2.46
C THR A 48 14.61 -23.94 3.26
N ILE A 49 14.22 -24.11 4.52
CA ILE A 49 14.80 -25.06 5.46
C ILE A 49 13.75 -26.14 5.73
N HIS A 50 14.09 -27.40 5.44
CA HIS A 50 13.25 -28.56 5.67
C HIS A 50 13.78 -29.40 6.82
N LEU A 51 12.91 -29.75 7.77
CA LEU A 51 13.18 -30.63 8.90
C LEU A 51 12.33 -31.90 8.77
N GLU A 52 12.94 -33.08 8.85
CA GLU A 52 12.22 -34.37 8.78
C GLU A 52 11.37 -34.64 10.02
N SER A 53 11.85 -34.25 11.21
CA SER A 53 11.19 -34.50 12.49
C SER A 53 11.45 -33.33 13.43
N PRO A 54 10.73 -32.20 13.27
CA PRO A 54 10.97 -31.04 14.10
C PRO A 54 10.63 -31.34 15.58
N PRO A 55 11.52 -31.02 16.53
CA PRO A 55 11.30 -31.27 17.94
C PRO A 55 10.41 -30.22 18.62
N ALA A 56 10.31 -28.98 18.05
CA ALA A 56 9.56 -27.90 18.66
C ALA A 56 8.06 -28.20 18.78
N ARG A 57 7.51 -28.02 19.98
CA ARG A 57 6.07 -28.13 20.24
C ARG A 57 5.32 -26.96 19.60
N ASN A 58 5.92 -25.79 19.66
CA ASN A 58 5.42 -24.60 18.99
C ASN A 58 6.54 -23.92 18.16
N PRO A 59 6.63 -24.24 16.86
CA PRO A 59 7.72 -23.73 16.01
C PRO A 59 7.71 -22.21 15.82
N PHE A 60 6.61 -21.53 16.13
CA PHE A 60 6.51 -20.07 16.04
C PHE A 60 7.12 -19.34 17.25
N THR A 61 7.40 -20.05 18.34
CA THR A 61 7.94 -19.50 19.59
C THR A 61 9.25 -20.14 20.03
N GLU A 62 9.51 -21.38 19.65
CA GLU A 62 10.63 -22.18 20.14
C GLU A 62 11.77 -22.30 19.12
N ALA A 63 11.49 -22.03 17.84
CA ALA A 63 12.49 -22.06 16.78
C ALA A 63 12.59 -20.71 16.07
N SER A 64 13.74 -20.45 15.45
CA SER A 64 13.95 -19.23 14.67
C SER A 64 14.86 -19.50 13.48
N VAL A 65 14.71 -18.68 12.45
CA VAL A 65 15.60 -18.65 11.29
C VAL A 65 15.92 -17.21 10.92
N SER A 66 17.15 -16.95 10.53
CA SER A 66 17.58 -15.64 10.05
C SER A 66 18.65 -15.80 8.99
N GLY A 67 18.81 -14.77 8.15
CA GLY A 67 19.82 -14.73 7.11
C GLY A 67 20.64 -13.45 7.14
N SER A 68 21.87 -13.54 6.67
CA SER A 68 22.77 -12.41 6.42
C SER A 68 23.15 -12.41 4.94
N PHE A 69 22.75 -11.40 4.21
CA PHE A 69 22.92 -11.31 2.75
C PHE A 69 23.74 -10.08 2.36
N GLY A 70 24.55 -10.17 1.32
CA GLY A 70 25.29 -9.03 0.79
C GLY A 70 25.93 -9.33 -0.56
N LYS A 71 26.30 -8.29 -1.29
CA LYS A 71 27.06 -8.47 -2.53
C LYS A 71 28.40 -9.14 -2.26
N THR A 72 28.80 -10.05 -3.12
CA THR A 72 30.10 -10.72 -3.04
C THR A 72 31.21 -9.66 -3.09
N GLY A 73 32.09 -9.72 -2.09
CA GLY A 73 33.20 -8.75 -1.96
C GLY A 73 32.84 -7.46 -1.21
N SER A 74 31.58 -7.25 -0.82
CA SER A 74 31.19 -6.16 0.08
C SER A 74 31.21 -6.62 1.54
N SER A 75 31.57 -5.70 2.45
CA SER A 75 31.41 -5.88 3.89
C SER A 75 29.95 -5.64 4.35
N ASP A 76 29.18 -4.94 3.54
CA ASP A 76 27.81 -4.56 3.89
C ASP A 76 26.88 -5.77 3.79
N ARG A 77 26.26 -6.08 4.91
CA ARG A 77 25.35 -7.22 5.03
C ARG A 77 24.00 -6.75 5.55
N LEU A 78 22.94 -7.22 4.91
CA LEU A 78 21.57 -7.04 5.40
C LEU A 78 21.17 -8.28 6.19
N HIS A 79 20.69 -8.07 7.41
CA HIS A 79 20.12 -9.12 8.24
C HIS A 79 18.61 -9.20 8.02
N VAL A 80 18.11 -10.40 7.79
CA VAL A 80 16.71 -10.68 7.47
C VAL A 80 16.21 -11.77 8.40
N ASP A 81 15.12 -11.51 9.11
CA ASP A 81 14.40 -12.52 9.83
C ASP A 81 13.66 -13.46 8.86
N GLY A 82 13.64 -14.73 9.17
CA GLY A 82 12.78 -15.70 8.48
C GLY A 82 11.58 -16.08 9.32
N PHE A 83 10.78 -16.99 8.80
CA PHE A 83 9.52 -17.41 9.41
C PHE A 83 9.24 -18.89 9.23
N CYS A 84 8.44 -19.46 10.14
CA CYS A 84 7.91 -20.81 10.03
C CYS A 84 6.75 -20.81 9.02
N ASP A 85 6.74 -21.75 8.08
CA ASP A 85 5.72 -21.90 7.03
C ASP A 85 5.04 -23.30 7.04
N ALA A 86 5.21 -24.08 8.09
CA ALA A 86 4.49 -25.33 8.33
C ALA A 86 4.05 -25.42 9.80
N ALA A 87 2.81 -25.83 10.04
CA ALA A 87 2.22 -25.87 11.38
C ALA A 87 2.93 -26.82 12.34
N ASP A 88 3.55 -27.85 11.79
CA ASP A 88 4.36 -28.84 12.52
C ASP A 88 5.84 -28.43 12.65
N GLY A 89 6.25 -27.28 12.12
CA GLY A 89 7.63 -26.82 12.14
C GLY A 89 8.56 -27.49 11.12
N SER A 90 8.02 -28.24 10.18
CA SER A 90 8.83 -28.93 9.16
C SER A 90 9.41 -28.00 8.09
N VAL A 91 8.90 -26.76 7.96
CA VAL A 91 9.35 -25.81 6.94
C VAL A 91 9.55 -24.42 7.54
N PHE A 92 10.75 -23.86 7.31
CA PHE A 92 11.07 -22.45 7.56
C PHE A 92 11.56 -21.79 6.28
N ARG A 93 11.38 -20.46 6.16
CA ARG A 93 11.79 -19.70 5.00
C ARG A 93 12.50 -18.41 5.39
N VAL A 94 13.48 -18.01 4.58
CA VAL A 94 14.09 -16.67 4.61
C VAL A 94 14.02 -16.10 3.21
N ARG A 95 13.57 -14.85 3.09
CA ARG A 95 13.45 -14.15 1.81
C ARG A 95 14.37 -12.95 1.77
N PHE A 96 15.11 -12.82 0.69
CA PHE A 96 15.95 -11.65 0.49
C PHE A 96 15.69 -11.00 -0.87
N MET A 97 15.42 -9.69 -0.84
CA MET A 97 15.19 -8.85 -2.02
C MET A 97 16.48 -8.05 -2.32
N PRO A 98 17.23 -8.37 -3.38
CA PRO A 98 18.39 -7.58 -3.79
C PRO A 98 17.92 -6.26 -4.43
N SER A 99 18.54 -5.14 -4.05
CA SER A 99 18.22 -3.81 -4.61
C SER A 99 19.01 -3.45 -5.85
N ALA A 100 20.00 -4.26 -6.23
CA ALA A 100 20.84 -3.98 -7.39
C ALA A 100 21.39 -5.27 -8.02
N PRO A 101 21.67 -5.27 -9.34
CA PRO A 101 22.31 -6.41 -10.01
C PRO A 101 23.68 -6.75 -9.44
N GLY A 102 24.06 -8.01 -9.51
CA GLY A 102 25.38 -8.51 -9.09
C GLY A 102 25.32 -9.91 -8.48
N GLU A 103 26.47 -10.43 -8.09
CA GLU A 103 26.60 -11.69 -7.35
C GLU A 103 26.42 -11.39 -5.86
N TYR A 104 25.64 -12.23 -5.19
CA TYR A 104 25.37 -12.13 -3.76
C TYR A 104 25.78 -13.42 -3.05
N ALA A 105 26.28 -13.25 -1.83
CA ALA A 105 26.55 -14.35 -0.92
C ALA A 105 25.66 -14.21 0.33
N TYR A 106 25.24 -15.33 0.89
CA TYR A 106 24.43 -15.34 2.10
C TYR A 106 24.85 -16.45 3.06
N SER A 107 24.44 -16.25 4.32
CA SER A 107 24.53 -17.22 5.39
C SER A 107 23.18 -17.28 6.08
N VAL A 108 22.51 -18.44 6.08
CA VAL A 108 21.20 -18.66 6.71
C VAL A 108 21.36 -19.62 7.87
N THR A 109 20.88 -19.23 9.05
CA THR A 109 21.01 -19.99 10.29
C THR A 109 19.63 -20.32 10.85
N TYR A 110 19.39 -21.62 11.06
CA TYR A 110 18.28 -22.15 11.84
C TYR A 110 18.72 -22.38 13.28
N ARG A 111 17.88 -22.04 14.27
CA ARG A 111 18.12 -22.18 15.70
C ARG A 111 16.93 -22.77 16.41
N GLU A 112 17.19 -23.72 17.29
CA GLU A 112 16.21 -24.37 18.15
C GLU A 112 16.89 -24.95 19.38
N GLU A 113 16.32 -24.77 20.58
CA GLU A 113 16.79 -25.34 21.86
C GLU A 113 18.32 -25.23 22.12
N GLY A 114 18.92 -24.10 21.76
CA GLY A 114 20.36 -23.84 21.93
C GLY A 114 21.28 -24.54 20.91
N ALA A 115 20.72 -25.24 19.93
CA ALA A 115 21.44 -25.75 18.78
C ALA A 115 21.25 -24.84 17.57
N GLU A 116 22.26 -24.73 16.71
CA GLU A 116 22.18 -23.98 15.46
C GLU A 116 22.80 -24.72 14.29
N LYS A 117 22.22 -24.51 13.10
CA LYS A 117 22.75 -25.03 11.86
C LYS A 117 22.76 -23.91 10.82
N THR A 118 23.92 -23.66 10.24
CA THR A 118 24.13 -22.61 9.24
C THR A 118 24.41 -23.20 7.88
N TYR A 119 23.90 -22.55 6.84
CA TYR A 119 24.17 -22.85 5.45
C TYR A 119 24.61 -21.59 4.73
N ASP A 120 25.70 -21.67 3.98
CA ASP A 120 26.23 -20.59 3.13
C ASP A 120 25.89 -20.88 1.67
N GLY A 121 25.44 -19.86 0.94
CA GLY A 121 25.09 -19.97 -0.47
C GLY A 121 25.34 -18.69 -1.25
N THR A 122 25.11 -18.78 -2.55
CA THR A 122 25.24 -17.65 -3.47
C THR A 122 24.09 -17.63 -4.47
N PHE A 123 23.76 -16.47 -4.99
CA PHE A 123 22.86 -16.29 -6.10
C PHE A 123 23.20 -15.02 -6.89
N ARG A 124 22.63 -14.88 -8.08
CA ARG A 124 22.81 -13.71 -8.92
C ARG A 124 21.54 -12.85 -8.96
N ALA A 125 21.66 -11.55 -8.72
CA ALA A 125 20.63 -10.59 -9.05
C ALA A 125 20.82 -10.08 -10.49
N THR A 126 19.76 -10.17 -11.32
CA THR A 126 19.79 -9.69 -12.71
C THR A 126 19.32 -8.24 -12.80
N GLY A 127 19.65 -7.58 -13.94
CA GLY A 127 19.27 -6.19 -14.19
C GLY A 127 17.85 -6.01 -14.76
N ASP A 128 17.06 -7.08 -14.84
CA ASP A 128 15.67 -6.99 -15.29
C ASP A 128 14.86 -6.15 -14.29
N HIS A 129 14.19 -5.14 -14.81
CA HIS A 129 13.72 -4.03 -13.99
C HIS A 129 12.35 -4.28 -13.38
N ARG A 130 12.31 -4.60 -12.08
CA ARG A 130 11.16 -4.28 -11.26
C ARG A 130 11.30 -2.85 -10.73
N ARG A 131 10.18 -2.16 -10.51
CA ARG A 131 10.18 -0.76 -10.06
C ARG A 131 10.73 -0.55 -8.65
N GLY A 132 10.77 -1.63 -7.84
CA GLY A 132 11.19 -1.55 -6.45
C GLY A 132 10.11 -0.98 -5.52
N PRO A 133 10.42 -0.74 -4.24
CA PRO A 133 9.53 -0.07 -3.31
C PRO A 133 9.30 1.39 -3.70
N ILE A 134 8.16 1.96 -3.28
CA ILE A 134 7.98 3.41 -3.31
C ILE A 134 8.75 4.06 -2.15
N ARG A 135 9.31 5.24 -2.41
CA ARG A 135 10.03 6.07 -1.44
C ARG A 135 9.54 7.50 -1.48
N VAL A 136 9.77 8.24 -0.42
CA VAL A 136 9.68 9.71 -0.47
C VAL A 136 10.81 10.20 -1.38
N ASP A 137 10.49 11.08 -2.33
CA ASP A 137 11.49 11.67 -3.20
C ASP A 137 12.42 12.60 -2.38
N PRO A 138 13.73 12.35 -2.33
CA PRO A 138 14.63 13.16 -1.54
C PRO A 138 14.81 14.59 -2.08
N ARG A 139 14.45 14.86 -3.34
CA ARG A 139 14.51 16.18 -3.97
C ARG A 139 13.17 16.92 -3.92
N TYR A 140 12.08 16.18 -3.92
CA TYR A 140 10.71 16.69 -3.91
C TYR A 140 9.89 15.96 -2.83
N PRO A 141 10.15 16.21 -1.55
CA PRO A 141 9.70 15.37 -0.43
C PRO A 141 8.19 15.37 -0.18
N TRP A 142 7.42 16.18 -0.91
CA TRP A 142 5.97 16.06 -0.96
C TRP A 142 5.47 14.92 -1.85
N HIS A 143 6.37 14.24 -2.57
CA HIS A 143 6.05 13.27 -3.61
C HIS A 143 6.77 11.95 -3.39
N PHE A 144 6.33 10.96 -4.15
CA PHE A 144 6.88 9.61 -4.13
C PHE A 144 7.61 9.29 -5.44
N LEU A 145 8.55 8.36 -5.37
CA LEU A 145 9.18 7.74 -6.52
C LEU A 145 9.35 6.23 -6.31
N TRP A 146 9.51 5.50 -7.40
CA TRP A 146 9.92 4.11 -7.39
C TRP A 146 11.44 4.02 -7.21
N GLU A 147 11.92 3.31 -6.18
CA GLU A 147 13.35 3.20 -5.87
C GLU A 147 14.17 2.60 -7.02
N GLY A 148 13.63 1.58 -7.70
CA GLY A 148 14.36 0.84 -8.73
C GLY A 148 14.52 1.59 -10.04
N THR A 149 13.54 2.41 -10.43
CA THR A 149 13.55 3.15 -11.70
C THR A 149 13.79 4.65 -11.54
N GLY A 150 13.56 5.20 -10.35
CA GLY A 150 13.56 6.65 -10.11
C GLY A 150 12.38 7.39 -10.75
N GLU A 151 11.43 6.66 -11.34
CA GLU A 151 10.18 7.25 -11.88
C GLU A 151 9.31 7.76 -10.75
N HIS A 152 8.74 8.96 -10.90
CA HIS A 152 7.81 9.49 -9.92
C HIS A 152 6.51 8.69 -9.89
N TYR A 153 6.01 8.48 -8.69
CA TYR A 153 4.81 7.73 -8.44
C TYR A 153 3.67 8.67 -8.05
N PHE A 154 2.71 8.87 -8.96
CA PHE A 154 1.47 9.56 -8.64
C PHE A 154 0.53 8.58 -7.94
N PHE A 155 0.30 8.80 -6.68
CA PHE A 155 -0.54 7.95 -5.83
C PHE A 155 -2.02 8.02 -6.29
N ASN A 156 -2.53 6.93 -6.82
CA ASN A 156 -3.91 6.79 -7.28
C ASN A 156 -4.52 5.53 -6.68
N GLY A 157 -5.17 5.67 -5.53
CA GLY A 157 -5.58 4.57 -4.69
C GLY A 157 -7.07 4.31 -4.62
N THR A 158 -7.42 3.08 -4.24
CA THR A 158 -8.76 2.69 -3.80
C THR A 158 -8.68 1.81 -2.55
N THR A 159 -9.69 1.90 -1.70
CA THR A 159 -9.86 1.00 -0.57
C THR A 159 -10.47 -0.32 -1.05
N ALA A 160 -10.00 -1.42 -0.48
CA ALA A 160 -10.49 -2.78 -0.72
C ALA A 160 -10.24 -3.62 0.56
N PHE A 161 -10.80 -3.19 1.68
CA PHE A 161 -10.45 -3.66 3.03
C PHE A 161 -10.46 -5.18 3.13
N TRP A 162 -11.52 -5.84 2.74
CA TRP A 162 -11.69 -7.29 2.82
C TRP A 162 -11.53 -8.00 1.47
N LEU A 163 -10.67 -7.49 0.58
CA LEU A 163 -10.37 -8.17 -0.69
C LEU A 163 -10.02 -9.66 -0.48
N MET A 164 -9.32 -9.96 0.62
CA MET A 164 -8.96 -11.32 1.00
C MET A 164 -10.15 -12.19 1.46
N GLY A 165 -11.33 -11.59 1.62
CA GLY A 165 -12.56 -12.28 1.99
C GLY A 165 -13.15 -13.19 0.92
N TRP A 166 -12.85 -12.95 -0.36
CA TRP A 166 -13.29 -13.83 -1.45
C TRP A 166 -12.70 -15.22 -1.29
N ARG A 167 -13.54 -16.24 -1.29
CA ARG A 167 -13.08 -17.62 -1.15
C ARG A 167 -12.44 -18.15 -2.42
N ASP A 168 -12.89 -17.69 -3.59
CA ASP A 168 -12.28 -17.96 -4.87
C ASP A 168 -11.20 -16.91 -5.20
N GLU A 169 -9.94 -17.32 -5.19
CA GLU A 169 -8.80 -16.43 -5.48
C GLU A 169 -8.82 -15.88 -6.91
N ARG A 170 -9.56 -16.49 -7.83
CA ARG A 170 -9.74 -15.95 -9.19
C ARG A 170 -10.50 -14.63 -9.17
N ILE A 171 -11.40 -14.42 -8.19
CA ILE A 171 -12.09 -13.15 -8.00
C ILE A 171 -11.11 -12.08 -7.51
N ILE A 172 -10.20 -12.43 -6.59
CA ILE A 172 -9.14 -11.52 -6.13
C ILE A 172 -8.26 -11.09 -7.31
N ALA A 173 -7.79 -12.05 -8.11
CA ALA A 173 -6.96 -11.77 -9.28
C ALA A 173 -7.71 -10.94 -10.34
N GLY A 174 -8.99 -11.24 -10.58
CA GLY A 174 -9.84 -10.49 -11.51
C GLY A 174 -10.11 -9.05 -11.05
N SER A 175 -10.29 -8.85 -9.73
CA SER A 175 -10.45 -7.52 -9.13
C SER A 175 -9.17 -6.67 -9.32
N LEU A 176 -8.00 -7.24 -9.03
CA LEU A 176 -6.72 -6.55 -9.23
C LEU A 176 -6.46 -6.24 -10.71
N GLU A 177 -6.83 -7.14 -11.63
CA GLU A 177 -6.74 -6.90 -13.07
C GLU A 177 -7.65 -5.74 -13.51
N ARG A 178 -8.88 -5.69 -12.99
CA ARG A 178 -9.82 -4.60 -13.25
C ARG A 178 -9.26 -3.27 -12.73
N LEU A 179 -8.78 -3.24 -11.49
CA LEU A 179 -8.19 -2.04 -10.89
C LEU A 179 -6.97 -1.55 -11.68
N HIS A 180 -6.10 -2.45 -12.11
CA HIS A 180 -4.96 -2.11 -12.98
C HIS A 180 -5.41 -1.46 -14.30
N ARG A 181 -6.43 -2.01 -14.98
CA ARG A 181 -6.99 -1.41 -16.22
C ARG A 181 -7.55 0.01 -15.97
N LEU A 182 -8.06 0.27 -14.77
CA LEU A 182 -8.54 1.59 -14.33
C LEU A 182 -7.40 2.47 -13.79
N LYS A 183 -6.14 2.06 -13.99
CA LYS A 183 -4.94 2.78 -13.56
C LYS A 183 -4.86 3.03 -12.04
N VAL A 184 -5.55 2.21 -11.27
CA VAL A 184 -5.36 2.15 -9.82
C VAL A 184 -4.00 1.50 -9.57
N ASN A 185 -3.14 2.20 -8.86
CA ASN A 185 -1.78 1.76 -8.56
C ASN A 185 -1.52 1.58 -7.05
N ARG A 186 -2.57 1.72 -6.23
CA ARG A 186 -2.54 1.47 -4.80
C ARG A 186 -3.86 0.91 -4.31
N ILE A 187 -3.80 -0.08 -3.42
CA ILE A 187 -4.96 -0.56 -2.66
C ILE A 187 -4.67 -0.54 -1.16
N ARG A 188 -5.70 -0.25 -0.37
CA ARG A 188 -5.70 -0.46 1.08
C ARG A 188 -6.42 -1.76 1.38
N THR A 189 -5.78 -2.70 2.09
CA THR A 189 -6.39 -4.00 2.42
C THR A 189 -5.93 -4.51 3.77
N LEU A 190 -6.84 -5.13 4.51
CA LEU A 190 -6.59 -5.67 5.83
C LEU A 190 -5.80 -6.97 5.76
N LEU A 191 -4.79 -7.09 6.61
CA LEU A 191 -4.11 -8.35 6.90
C LEU A 191 -4.92 -9.17 7.90
N GLY A 192 -5.41 -8.53 8.96
CA GLY A 192 -6.34 -9.07 9.94
C GLY A 192 -7.56 -8.18 10.08
N GLY A 193 -8.64 -8.73 10.60
CA GLY A 193 -9.83 -7.94 10.88
C GLY A 193 -11.12 -8.72 10.71
N ARG A 194 -12.11 -8.33 11.50
CA ARG A 194 -13.46 -8.88 11.43
C ARG A 194 -14.44 -7.74 11.60
N THR A 195 -15.48 -7.70 10.81
CA THR A 195 -16.61 -6.82 11.09
C THR A 195 -17.84 -7.63 11.43
N PHE A 196 -18.54 -7.20 12.48
CA PHE A 196 -19.72 -7.88 13.00
C PHE A 196 -20.97 -7.52 12.22
N THR A 197 -21.15 -6.23 11.98
CA THR A 197 -22.30 -5.73 11.22
C THR A 197 -21.82 -4.62 10.28
N MET A 198 -22.52 -4.52 9.16
CA MET A 198 -22.40 -3.36 8.29
C MET A 198 -23.75 -2.62 8.35
N TYR A 199 -23.75 -1.45 8.98
CA TYR A 199 -24.96 -0.60 9.12
C TYR A 199 -26.17 -1.30 9.75
N GLY A 200 -25.94 -2.23 10.67
CA GLY A 200 -26.97 -2.98 11.35
C GLY A 200 -27.37 -4.28 10.66
N GLU A 201 -26.71 -4.61 9.54
CA GLU A 201 -26.90 -5.88 8.86
C GLU A 201 -25.98 -6.98 9.41
N PRO A 202 -26.36 -8.25 9.28
CA PRO A 202 -25.52 -9.35 9.73
C PRO A 202 -24.17 -9.38 9.02
N VAL A 203 -23.19 -9.94 9.70
CA VAL A 203 -21.88 -10.24 9.17
C VAL A 203 -21.94 -10.95 7.84
N MET A 204 -21.16 -10.52 6.88
CA MET A 204 -20.97 -11.20 5.62
C MET A 204 -20.08 -12.42 5.82
N ASN A 205 -20.70 -13.58 5.91
CA ASN A 205 -20.00 -14.87 5.97
C ASN A 205 -20.80 -15.90 5.17
N SER A 206 -20.50 -16.01 3.89
CA SER A 206 -21.17 -16.91 2.94
C SER A 206 -20.17 -17.89 2.32
N ASP A 207 -20.66 -18.76 1.43
CA ASP A 207 -19.82 -19.66 0.65
C ASP A 207 -18.93 -18.93 -0.36
N GLU A 208 -19.21 -17.66 -0.66
CA GLU A 208 -18.45 -16.87 -1.62
C GLU A 208 -17.49 -15.88 -0.95
N PHE A 209 -17.93 -15.25 0.15
CA PHE A 209 -17.22 -14.13 0.76
C PHE A 209 -17.36 -14.11 2.28
N THR A 210 -16.31 -13.65 2.97
CA THR A 210 -16.33 -13.48 4.42
C THR A 210 -15.61 -12.20 4.84
N THR A 211 -16.14 -11.53 5.86
CA THR A 211 -15.44 -10.43 6.53
C THR A 211 -14.57 -10.90 7.71
N TYR A 212 -14.40 -12.23 7.87
CA TYR A 212 -13.55 -12.80 8.92
C TYR A 212 -12.15 -13.09 8.36
N LEU A 213 -11.23 -12.13 8.50
CA LEU A 213 -9.82 -12.32 8.18
C LEU A 213 -9.07 -12.68 9.45
N THR A 214 -8.52 -13.88 9.50
CA THR A 214 -7.93 -14.45 10.70
C THR A 214 -6.47 -14.86 10.50
N PRO A 215 -5.51 -14.02 10.88
CA PRO A 215 -4.07 -14.35 10.82
C PRO A 215 -3.67 -15.47 11.77
N TRP A 216 -4.51 -15.78 12.77
CA TRP A 216 -4.30 -16.81 13.79
C TRP A 216 -5.29 -17.96 13.67
N PRO A 217 -4.98 -19.17 14.16
CA PRO A 217 -5.97 -20.23 14.29
C PRO A 217 -7.09 -19.83 15.25
N ALA A 218 -8.34 -20.15 14.90
CA ALA A 218 -9.51 -19.89 15.71
C ALA A 218 -10.15 -21.22 16.15
N ALA A 219 -10.37 -21.40 17.44
CA ALA A 219 -11.06 -22.59 17.97
C ALA A 219 -12.55 -22.60 17.56
N ARG A 220 -13.16 -21.42 17.41
CA ARG A 220 -14.56 -21.20 17.03
C ARG A 220 -14.62 -20.10 15.96
N PHE A 221 -14.29 -20.43 14.74
CA PHE A 221 -14.20 -19.46 13.65
C PHE A 221 -15.47 -18.61 13.48
N ASP A 222 -16.65 -19.23 13.61
CA ASP A 222 -17.95 -18.56 13.41
C ASP A 222 -18.43 -17.77 14.63
N ASP A 223 -17.82 -17.94 15.80
CA ASP A 223 -18.11 -17.11 16.97
C ASP A 223 -17.34 -15.80 16.88
N PHE A 224 -18.04 -14.72 16.50
CA PHE A 224 -17.43 -13.42 16.35
C PHE A 224 -16.79 -12.89 17.63
N TRP A 225 -17.49 -13.02 18.76
CA TRP A 225 -17.06 -12.41 20.01
C TRP A 225 -16.03 -13.23 20.76
N HIS A 226 -16.05 -14.55 20.58
CA HIS A 226 -15.19 -15.47 21.32
C HIS A 226 -14.58 -16.52 20.39
N PRO A 227 -13.80 -16.10 19.36
CA PRO A 227 -13.23 -17.02 18.38
C PRO A 227 -12.20 -17.97 19.00
N GLY A 228 -11.65 -17.64 20.18
CA GLY A 228 -10.63 -18.43 20.84
C GLY A 228 -9.37 -18.53 19.99
N PHE A 229 -8.81 -17.37 19.60
CA PHE A 229 -7.56 -17.32 18.84
C PHE A 229 -6.38 -17.86 19.65
N ASP A 230 -5.56 -18.67 18.99
CA ASP A 230 -4.22 -19.01 19.48
C ASP A 230 -3.22 -18.00 18.88
N TYR A 231 -2.94 -16.93 19.62
CA TYR A 231 -2.00 -15.89 19.22
C TYR A 231 -0.53 -16.35 19.21
N SER A 232 -0.25 -17.52 19.77
CA SER A 232 1.09 -18.11 19.73
C SER A 232 1.41 -18.79 18.39
N ARG A 233 0.43 -18.95 17.51
CA ARG A 233 0.53 -19.63 16.21
C ARG A 233 -0.08 -18.79 15.11
N PHE A 234 0.20 -19.14 13.85
CA PHE A 234 -0.33 -18.45 12.67
C PHE A 234 -1.19 -19.37 11.81
N ASN A 235 -2.23 -18.79 11.21
CA ASN A 235 -3.07 -19.44 10.21
C ASN A 235 -2.37 -19.40 8.85
N LEU A 236 -1.53 -20.37 8.58
CA LEU A 236 -0.65 -20.38 7.39
C LEU A 236 -1.43 -20.28 6.07
N ALA A 237 -2.61 -20.90 5.99
CA ALA A 237 -3.44 -20.80 4.78
C ALA A 237 -3.82 -19.36 4.46
N HIS A 238 -4.15 -18.56 5.49
CA HIS A 238 -4.43 -17.14 5.35
C HIS A 238 -3.20 -16.36 4.87
N TRP A 239 -2.04 -16.56 5.50
CA TRP A 239 -0.80 -15.88 5.15
C TRP A 239 -0.32 -16.21 3.75
N GLN A 240 -0.31 -17.50 3.37
CA GLN A 240 0.08 -17.94 2.03
C GLN A 240 -0.85 -17.37 0.95
N ARG A 241 -2.13 -17.23 1.25
CA ARG A 241 -3.11 -16.62 0.36
C ARG A 241 -2.86 -15.12 0.21
N TYR A 242 -2.54 -14.42 1.31
CA TYR A 242 -2.19 -12.99 1.26
C TYR A 242 -0.95 -12.77 0.38
N GLU A 243 0.06 -13.62 0.48
CA GLU A 243 1.24 -13.56 -0.39
C GLU A 243 0.91 -13.77 -1.87
N ARG A 244 0.01 -14.69 -2.20
CA ARG A 244 -0.42 -14.87 -3.60
C ARG A 244 -1.10 -13.62 -4.14
N MET A 245 -1.93 -12.96 -3.34
CA MET A 245 -2.51 -11.66 -3.69
C MET A 245 -1.43 -10.60 -3.91
N LEU A 246 -0.43 -10.50 -3.00
CA LEU A 246 0.69 -9.56 -3.16
C LEU A 246 1.47 -9.78 -4.46
N ARG A 247 1.69 -11.04 -4.86
CA ARG A 247 2.34 -11.36 -6.15
C ARG A 247 1.51 -10.87 -7.33
N VAL A 248 0.21 -11.13 -7.32
CA VAL A 248 -0.71 -10.66 -8.37
C VAL A 248 -0.75 -9.15 -8.46
N ALA A 249 -0.76 -8.44 -7.32
CA ALA A 249 -0.71 -6.99 -7.25
C ALA A 249 0.64 -6.44 -7.77
N ARG A 250 1.76 -7.06 -7.35
CA ARG A 250 3.11 -6.69 -7.80
C ARG A 250 3.27 -6.77 -9.31
N ASP A 251 2.80 -7.85 -9.92
CA ASP A 251 2.90 -8.06 -11.36
C ASP A 251 2.02 -7.08 -12.18
N ARG A 252 1.25 -6.21 -11.49
CA ARG A 252 0.43 -5.12 -12.03
C ARG A 252 0.85 -3.74 -11.54
N ASP A 253 2.03 -3.64 -10.93
CA ASP A 253 2.54 -2.40 -10.33
C ASP A 253 1.55 -1.75 -9.33
N ILE A 254 0.76 -2.57 -8.63
CA ILE A 254 -0.14 -2.12 -7.56
C ILE A 254 0.59 -2.24 -6.22
N VAL A 255 0.75 -1.10 -5.54
CA VAL A 255 1.24 -1.03 -4.16
C VAL A 255 0.12 -1.39 -3.21
N VAL A 256 0.40 -2.27 -2.27
CA VAL A 256 -0.55 -2.72 -1.25
C VAL A 256 -0.23 -2.07 0.09
N SER A 257 -1.16 -1.29 0.62
CA SER A 257 -1.14 -0.87 2.03
C SER A 257 -1.57 -2.07 2.88
N VAL A 258 -0.61 -2.65 3.57
CA VAL A 258 -0.85 -3.78 4.48
C VAL A 258 -1.32 -3.20 5.81
N ILE A 259 -2.63 -3.21 6.04
CA ILE A 259 -3.24 -2.72 7.28
C ILE A 259 -3.27 -3.90 8.27
N PHE A 260 -2.61 -3.74 9.42
CA PHE A 260 -2.51 -4.83 10.40
C PHE A 260 -3.85 -5.19 11.01
N ASP A 261 -4.58 -4.19 11.51
CA ASP A 261 -5.85 -4.36 12.21
C ASP A 261 -6.81 -3.20 11.92
N ILE A 262 -8.08 -3.33 12.34
CA ILE A 262 -9.11 -2.30 12.21
C ILE A 262 -9.84 -2.10 13.53
N GLY A 263 -10.19 -0.85 13.88
CA GLY A 263 -10.89 -0.48 15.11
C GLY A 263 -12.20 -1.21 15.35
N ASP A 264 -12.97 -1.44 14.31
CA ASP A 264 -14.22 -2.21 14.36
C ASP A 264 -14.02 -3.71 14.58
N GLY A 265 -12.83 -4.20 14.32
CA GLY A 265 -12.56 -5.63 14.18
C GLY A 265 -12.48 -6.43 15.47
N LYS A 266 -12.27 -5.80 16.60
CA LYS A 266 -12.16 -6.40 17.96
C LYS A 266 -11.35 -7.70 18.03
N ILE A 267 -10.32 -7.80 17.17
CA ILE A 267 -9.40 -8.93 17.09
C ILE A 267 -8.04 -8.38 17.39
N HIS A 268 -7.78 -8.06 18.63
CA HIS A 268 -6.48 -7.53 18.99
C HIS A 268 -5.89 -8.41 20.09
N SER A 269 -4.64 -8.80 19.89
CA SER A 269 -3.80 -9.22 21.00
C SER A 269 -3.66 -8.06 22.01
N ASP A 270 -3.30 -8.38 23.23
CA ASP A 270 -3.10 -7.35 24.27
C ASP A 270 -2.00 -6.37 23.85
N PRO A 271 -2.24 -5.04 24.02
CA PRO A 271 -1.29 -4.03 23.62
C PRO A 271 0.08 -4.21 24.25
N GLY A 272 1.12 -4.25 23.42
CA GLY A 272 2.50 -4.39 23.86
C GLY A 272 2.87 -5.79 24.39
N SER A 273 2.00 -6.80 24.19
CA SER A 273 2.29 -8.19 24.54
C SER A 273 3.34 -8.82 23.62
N ASP A 274 3.88 -9.99 24.03
CA ASP A 274 4.77 -10.76 23.15
C ASP A 274 4.04 -11.31 21.94
N ASP A 275 2.75 -11.62 22.07
CA ASP A 275 1.91 -12.10 20.98
C ASP A 275 1.71 -11.02 19.91
N GLU A 276 1.45 -9.77 20.34
CA GLU A 276 1.35 -8.64 19.42
C GLU A 276 2.69 -8.39 18.71
N ARG A 277 3.79 -8.34 19.44
CA ARG A 277 5.13 -8.19 18.83
C ARG A 277 5.45 -9.32 17.86
N ARG A 278 5.08 -10.56 18.18
CA ARG A 278 5.23 -11.72 17.28
C ARG A 278 4.45 -11.55 16.00
N TYR A 279 3.23 -11.06 16.07
CA TYR A 279 2.38 -10.81 14.90
C TYR A 279 3.04 -9.82 13.92
N PHE A 280 3.42 -8.66 14.40
CA PHE A 280 4.08 -7.65 13.57
C PHE A 280 5.43 -8.12 13.02
N ARG A 281 6.25 -8.77 13.86
CA ARG A 281 7.54 -9.31 13.44
C ARG A 281 7.41 -10.45 12.43
N TYR A 282 6.42 -11.32 12.60
CA TYR A 282 6.13 -12.38 11.63
C TYR A 282 5.69 -11.81 10.28
N ALA A 283 4.83 -10.78 10.29
CA ALA A 283 4.43 -10.07 9.08
C ALA A 283 5.65 -9.45 8.37
N ALA A 284 6.51 -8.75 9.11
CA ALA A 284 7.73 -8.17 8.56
C ALA A 284 8.65 -9.24 7.97
N ALA A 285 8.94 -10.32 8.69
CA ALA A 285 9.78 -11.41 8.20
C ALA A 285 9.23 -12.07 6.94
N ARG A 286 7.89 -12.17 6.84
CA ARG A 286 7.21 -12.86 5.76
C ARG A 286 6.97 -12.00 4.52
N LEU A 287 6.62 -10.71 4.72
CA LEU A 287 6.11 -9.86 3.66
C LEU A 287 7.09 -8.78 3.20
N SER A 288 8.10 -8.40 3.99
CA SER A 288 8.98 -7.28 3.63
C SER A 288 9.81 -7.50 2.35
N ALA A 289 10.02 -8.75 1.92
CA ALA A 289 10.68 -9.02 0.64
C ALA A 289 9.80 -8.70 -0.60
N PHE A 290 8.52 -8.38 -0.41
CA PHE A 290 7.66 -7.88 -1.48
C PHE A 290 7.90 -6.38 -1.66
N SER A 291 8.38 -5.97 -2.83
CA SER A 291 8.70 -4.56 -3.13
C SER A 291 7.47 -3.65 -3.23
N ASN A 292 6.28 -4.22 -3.38
CA ASN A 292 5.03 -3.50 -3.64
C ASN A 292 4.16 -3.35 -2.40
N ILE A 293 4.75 -3.12 -1.23
CA ILE A 293 3.98 -2.90 0.01
C ILE A 293 4.31 -1.56 0.66
N THR A 294 3.39 -1.08 1.46
CA THR A 294 3.59 -0.13 2.54
C THR A 294 2.91 -0.66 3.79
N TRP A 295 3.39 -0.26 4.96
CA TRP A 295 2.80 -0.67 6.22
C TRP A 295 1.80 0.36 6.72
N ASP A 296 0.68 -0.12 7.29
CA ASP A 296 -0.26 0.69 8.03
C ASP A 296 -0.54 0.00 9.38
N LEU A 297 -0.23 0.69 10.48
CA LEU A 297 -0.33 0.11 11.82
C LEU A 297 -1.77 -0.27 12.20
N GLY A 298 -2.76 0.37 11.59
CA GLY A 298 -4.17 0.06 11.80
C GLY A 298 -5.09 1.13 11.26
N ASP A 299 -6.27 0.70 10.86
CA ASP A 299 -7.39 1.53 10.43
C ASP A 299 -8.22 1.91 11.67
N ASP A 300 -8.69 3.15 11.76
CA ASP A 300 -9.32 3.70 12.96
C ASP A 300 -8.45 3.53 14.23
N LEU A 301 -7.15 3.70 14.10
CA LEU A 301 -6.16 3.27 15.07
C LEU A 301 -6.40 3.82 16.48
N ASP A 302 -6.76 5.10 16.62
CA ASP A 302 -7.01 5.77 17.90
C ASP A 302 -8.27 5.29 18.62
N ALA A 303 -9.11 4.48 17.96
CA ALA A 303 -10.23 3.80 18.60
C ALA A 303 -9.77 2.61 19.50
N PHE A 304 -8.56 2.08 19.31
CA PHE A 304 -8.10 0.89 20.04
C PHE A 304 -6.63 0.92 20.45
N ARG A 305 -5.84 1.91 20.00
CA ARG A 305 -4.43 2.13 20.38
C ARG A 305 -4.16 3.62 20.60
N ASP A 306 -3.28 3.95 21.51
CA ASP A 306 -2.84 5.31 21.77
C ASP A 306 -1.57 5.69 20.98
N ASP A 307 -1.23 6.99 20.98
CA ASP A 307 -0.05 7.52 20.29
C ASP A 307 1.27 6.94 20.81
N THR A 308 1.33 6.57 22.09
CA THR A 308 2.52 5.95 22.68
C THR A 308 2.75 4.57 22.10
N TRP A 309 1.68 3.81 21.97
CA TRP A 309 1.71 2.50 21.30
C TRP A 309 2.10 2.66 19.82
N ALA A 310 1.44 3.58 19.09
CA ALA A 310 1.71 3.80 17.67
C ALA A 310 3.18 4.14 17.41
N ARG A 311 3.74 5.07 18.19
CA ARG A 311 5.17 5.45 18.09
C ARG A 311 6.08 4.27 18.37
N ARG A 312 5.81 3.52 19.43
CA ARG A 312 6.61 2.35 19.81
C ARG A 312 6.53 1.26 18.76
N MET A 313 5.34 0.92 18.29
CA MET A 313 5.14 -0.16 17.32
C MET A 313 5.69 0.22 15.95
N GLY A 314 5.50 1.47 15.51
CA GLY A 314 6.08 1.97 14.27
C GLY A 314 7.61 1.89 14.27
N THR A 315 8.26 2.28 15.36
CA THR A 315 9.72 2.15 15.52
C THR A 315 10.17 0.68 15.52
N LEU A 316 9.43 -0.21 16.16
CA LEU A 316 9.75 -1.65 16.15
C LEU A 316 9.60 -2.23 14.75
N LEU A 317 8.52 -1.89 14.04
CA LEU A 317 8.27 -2.36 12.68
C LEU A 317 9.35 -1.88 11.71
N GLU A 318 9.76 -0.61 11.80
CA GLU A 318 10.90 -0.08 11.04
C GLU A 318 12.19 -0.88 11.30
N GLY A 319 12.42 -1.30 12.55
CA GLY A 319 13.56 -2.13 12.92
C GLY A 319 13.48 -3.59 12.43
N TRP A 320 12.28 -4.13 12.25
CA TRP A 320 12.06 -5.49 11.74
C TRP A 320 12.00 -5.56 10.22
N ASP A 321 11.68 -4.47 9.54
CA ASP A 321 11.68 -4.38 8.08
C ASP A 321 13.05 -3.97 7.55
N PRO A 322 13.88 -4.91 7.06
CA PRO A 322 15.22 -4.62 6.60
C PRO A 322 15.25 -3.73 5.34
N TYR A 323 14.13 -3.62 4.64
CA TYR A 323 14.00 -2.84 3.41
C TYR A 323 13.41 -1.44 3.67
N ARG A 324 12.96 -1.15 4.90
CA ARG A 324 12.42 0.15 5.29
C ARG A 324 11.30 0.64 4.36
N HIS A 325 10.30 -0.20 4.12
CA HIS A 325 9.10 0.23 3.41
C HIS A 325 8.47 1.41 4.14
N LEU A 326 7.84 2.31 3.39
CA LEU A 326 7.11 3.40 3.99
C LEU A 326 6.02 2.86 4.91
N ALA A 327 5.92 3.44 6.09
CA ALA A 327 4.91 3.09 7.07
C ALA A 327 4.06 4.31 7.43
N THR A 328 2.83 4.05 7.83
CA THR A 328 1.86 5.04 8.29
C THR A 328 0.98 4.47 9.38
N SER A 329 0.07 5.28 9.88
CA SER A 329 -1.08 4.87 10.69
C SER A 329 -2.31 5.65 10.23
N HIS A 330 -3.48 5.06 10.38
CA HIS A 330 -4.75 5.65 9.96
C HIS A 330 -5.68 5.88 11.16
N PRO A 331 -5.45 6.95 11.95
CA PRO A 331 -6.34 7.32 13.04
C PRO A 331 -7.60 8.04 12.52
N VAL A 332 -8.72 7.91 13.24
CA VAL A 332 -9.95 8.68 12.99
C VAL A 332 -9.70 10.18 13.10
N HIS A 333 -8.86 10.59 14.05
CA HIS A 333 -8.61 12.00 14.34
C HIS A 333 -7.21 12.42 13.85
N PRO A 334 -7.12 13.42 12.95
CA PRO A 334 -5.85 13.83 12.32
C PRO A 334 -4.73 14.25 13.27
N GLU A 335 -5.06 14.66 14.51
CA GLU A 335 -4.08 15.04 15.54
C GLU A 335 -3.24 13.87 16.05
N HIS A 336 -3.68 12.64 15.87
CA HIS A 336 -2.96 11.42 16.23
C HIS A 336 -1.95 10.93 15.19
N GLN A 337 -1.72 11.71 14.12
CA GLN A 337 -0.68 11.43 13.12
C GLN A 337 0.72 11.73 13.69
N ASP A 338 1.62 10.76 13.79
CA ASP A 338 2.98 10.93 14.35
C ASP A 338 3.98 11.56 13.35
N ARG A 339 3.62 12.75 12.85
CA ARG A 339 4.24 13.46 11.72
C ARG A 339 5.74 13.70 11.83
N ALA A 340 6.27 13.79 13.06
CA ALA A 340 7.67 14.06 13.31
C ALA A 340 8.53 12.79 13.45
N ALA A 341 7.90 11.62 13.61
CA ALA A 341 8.62 10.38 13.84
C ALA A 341 9.30 9.86 12.57
N ASP A 342 10.49 9.29 12.71
CA ASP A 342 11.29 8.78 11.58
C ASP A 342 10.60 7.63 10.84
N TRP A 343 9.92 6.74 11.58
CA TRP A 343 9.19 5.61 11.02
C TRP A 343 7.98 6.03 10.15
N PHE A 344 7.43 7.23 10.37
CA PHE A 344 6.20 7.71 9.75
C PHE A 344 6.50 8.30 8.37
N GLY A 345 6.22 7.57 7.29
CA GLY A 345 6.66 7.89 5.94
C GLY A 345 5.74 8.84 5.15
N PHE A 346 4.45 8.87 5.45
CA PHE A 346 3.43 9.73 4.83
C PHE A 346 2.19 9.77 5.72
N THR A 347 1.37 10.82 5.59
CA THR A 347 0.10 10.87 6.35
C THR A 347 -0.92 9.91 5.76
N SER A 348 -1.84 9.44 6.59
CA SER A 348 -3.02 8.69 6.18
C SER A 348 -4.21 9.26 6.96
N LEU A 349 -4.83 10.29 6.40
CA LEU A 349 -5.94 11.01 7.03
C LEU A 349 -7.26 10.31 6.76
N GLN A 350 -8.21 10.50 7.69
CA GLN A 350 -9.63 10.20 7.52
C GLN A 350 -10.41 11.49 7.77
N ASP A 351 -10.78 12.17 6.71
CA ASP A 351 -11.56 13.41 6.82
C ASP A 351 -12.55 13.52 5.65
N TRP A 352 -13.83 13.46 5.97
CA TRP A 352 -14.95 13.47 5.02
C TRP A 352 -15.53 14.87 4.82
N SER A 353 -14.83 15.93 5.24
CA SER A 353 -15.30 17.30 5.03
C SER A 353 -15.35 17.65 3.54
N ARG A 354 -16.20 18.63 3.20
CA ARG A 354 -16.39 19.08 1.81
C ARG A 354 -15.42 20.19 1.38
N THR A 355 -14.41 20.46 2.18
CA THR A 355 -13.42 21.53 1.93
C THR A 355 -12.01 20.96 1.87
N GLN A 356 -11.84 19.91 1.08
CA GLN A 356 -10.60 19.12 1.07
C GLN A 356 -9.37 19.92 0.65
N HIS A 357 -9.49 20.83 -0.30
CA HIS A 357 -8.37 21.67 -0.70
C HIS A 357 -7.81 22.48 0.49
N VAL A 358 -8.68 23.19 1.21
CA VAL A 358 -8.30 23.99 2.38
C VAL A 358 -7.73 23.10 3.50
N LEU A 359 -8.36 21.93 3.72
CA LEU A 359 -7.89 20.95 4.68
C LEU A 359 -6.45 20.53 4.36
N MET A 360 -6.20 20.08 3.14
CA MET A 360 -4.87 19.55 2.76
C MET A 360 -3.79 20.63 2.78
N LEU A 361 -4.10 21.87 2.42
CA LEU A 361 -3.18 23.00 2.62
C LEU A 361 -2.89 23.25 4.10
N LYS A 362 -3.87 23.08 4.99
CA LYS A 362 -3.64 23.12 6.45
C LYS A 362 -2.73 21.99 6.90
N GLN A 363 -2.95 20.77 6.41
CA GLN A 363 -2.12 19.61 6.74
C GLN A 363 -0.66 19.79 6.28
N ARG A 364 -0.44 20.37 5.10
CA ARG A 364 0.90 20.74 4.62
C ARG A 364 1.59 21.73 5.58
N ARG A 365 0.87 22.77 6.05
CA ARG A 365 1.43 23.72 7.03
C ARG A 365 1.81 23.03 8.34
N LEU A 366 0.95 22.18 8.89
CA LEU A 366 1.26 21.39 10.09
C LEU A 366 2.48 20.49 9.89
N GLN A 367 2.66 19.94 8.69
CA GLN A 367 3.83 19.13 8.38
C GLN A 367 5.12 19.97 8.33
N ILE A 368 5.08 21.16 7.75
CA ILE A 368 6.22 22.09 7.70
C ILE A 368 6.67 22.46 9.13
N GLU A 369 5.73 22.66 10.04
CA GLU A 369 6.01 23.03 11.45
C GLU A 369 6.80 21.96 12.21
N THR A 370 6.75 20.69 11.77
CA THR A 370 7.58 19.61 12.35
C THR A 370 9.05 19.68 11.96
N GLY A 371 9.41 20.50 10.97
CA GLY A 371 10.76 20.54 10.38
C GLY A 371 11.09 19.39 9.44
N ARG A 372 10.16 18.45 9.22
CA ARG A 372 10.28 17.30 8.32
C ARG A 372 9.19 17.36 7.25
N ILE A 373 9.54 17.13 5.99
CA ILE A 373 8.58 17.11 4.90
C ILE A 373 8.33 15.65 4.48
N ILE A 374 7.05 15.27 4.41
CA ILE A 374 6.59 13.98 3.91
C ILE A 374 5.33 14.18 3.08
N PRO A 375 5.01 13.26 2.15
CA PRO A 375 3.78 13.33 1.37
C PRO A 375 2.53 13.35 2.25
N GLN A 376 1.55 14.14 1.84
CA GLN A 376 0.27 14.26 2.53
C GLN A 376 -0.78 13.48 1.76
N THR A 377 -1.47 12.55 2.44
CA THR A 377 -2.58 11.82 1.83
C THR A 377 -3.82 11.89 2.72
N ASN A 378 -4.99 11.98 2.11
CA ASN A 378 -6.27 11.66 2.75
C ASN A 378 -6.71 10.31 2.18
N GLU A 379 -6.59 9.25 2.95
CA GLU A 379 -6.88 7.90 2.48
C GLU A 379 -8.32 7.47 2.75
N GLU A 380 -9.15 8.39 3.29
CA GLU A 380 -10.57 8.15 3.48
C GLU A 380 -11.36 9.47 3.51
N TYR A 381 -11.69 10.01 2.34
CA TYR A 381 -12.46 11.25 2.22
C TYR A 381 -13.93 11.02 1.79
N GLY A 382 -14.40 9.80 1.86
CA GLY A 382 -15.73 9.35 1.51
C GLY A 382 -15.69 8.09 0.65
N TYR A 383 -16.82 7.43 0.49
CA TYR A 383 -16.99 6.28 -0.39
C TYR A 383 -18.15 6.52 -1.35
N GLU A 384 -18.00 6.08 -2.59
CA GLU A 384 -19.01 6.27 -3.62
C GLU A 384 -20.33 5.61 -3.21
N ASP A 385 -21.40 6.39 -3.29
CA ASP A 385 -22.78 5.96 -3.00
C ASP A 385 -22.98 5.34 -1.60
N HIS A 386 -22.11 5.75 -0.68
CA HIS A 386 -22.10 5.25 0.68
C HIS A 386 -22.52 6.35 1.66
N TYR A 387 -23.38 6.04 2.60
CA TYR A 387 -23.89 6.95 3.61
C TYR A 387 -24.08 6.22 4.94
N PRO A 388 -22.95 5.94 5.60
CA PRO A 388 -23.00 5.37 6.94
C PRO A 388 -23.68 6.34 7.91
N ARG A 389 -24.10 5.85 9.05
CA ARG A 389 -24.80 6.67 10.06
C ARG A 389 -23.95 7.83 10.59
N TRP A 390 -22.63 7.73 10.52
CA TRP A 390 -21.68 8.75 10.95
C TRP A 390 -21.29 9.75 9.84
N ALA A 391 -21.66 9.51 8.61
CA ALA A 391 -21.41 10.39 7.49
C ALA A 391 -22.61 11.32 7.19
N PRO A 392 -22.47 12.26 6.26
CA PRO A 392 -23.58 13.10 5.81
C PRO A 392 -24.80 12.27 5.44
N PRO A 393 -26.01 12.81 5.64
CA PRO A 393 -27.25 12.08 5.32
C PRO A 393 -27.33 11.75 3.82
N PRO A 394 -28.12 10.73 3.44
CA PRO A 394 -28.37 10.39 2.04
C PRO A 394 -28.84 11.59 1.20
N PRO A 395 -28.50 11.60 -0.11
CA PRO A 395 -27.79 10.58 -0.84
C PRO A 395 -26.30 10.55 -0.47
N GLY A 396 -25.67 9.37 -0.58
CA GLY A 396 -24.23 9.20 -0.44
C GLY A 396 -23.44 9.99 -1.48
N ASP A 397 -22.13 9.91 -1.40
CA ASP A 397 -21.25 10.62 -2.34
C ASP A 397 -21.37 10.06 -3.75
N SER A 398 -21.70 10.95 -4.69
CA SER A 398 -21.71 10.57 -6.11
C SER A 398 -20.30 10.44 -6.67
N SER A 399 -20.16 9.69 -7.77
CA SER A 399 -18.90 9.66 -8.55
C SER A 399 -18.38 11.06 -8.87
N GLU A 400 -19.28 12.00 -9.17
CA GLU A 400 -18.92 13.40 -9.45
C GLU A 400 -18.37 14.11 -8.21
N THR A 401 -19.03 13.95 -7.07
CA THR A 401 -18.57 14.55 -5.81
C THR A 401 -17.17 14.06 -5.48
N LEU A 402 -16.95 12.75 -5.50
CA LEU A 402 -15.65 12.17 -5.16
C LEU A 402 -14.56 12.51 -6.19
N ARG A 403 -14.89 12.57 -7.49
CA ARG A 403 -13.95 13.04 -8.50
C ARG A 403 -13.50 14.48 -8.20
N ARG A 404 -14.43 15.41 -7.95
CA ARG A 404 -14.11 16.79 -7.61
C ARG A 404 -13.27 16.88 -6.34
N THR A 405 -13.61 16.10 -5.32
CA THR A 405 -12.86 16.02 -4.07
C THR A 405 -11.42 15.54 -4.31
N ALA A 406 -11.22 14.53 -5.14
CA ALA A 406 -9.88 14.05 -5.52
C ALA A 406 -9.04 15.15 -6.19
N TRP A 407 -9.64 15.91 -7.10
CA TRP A 407 -8.98 17.06 -7.74
C TRP A 407 -8.64 18.17 -6.73
N GLU A 408 -9.52 18.47 -5.79
CA GLU A 408 -9.24 19.43 -4.71
C GLU A 408 -8.03 19.03 -3.87
N ILE A 409 -7.92 17.73 -3.53
CA ILE A 409 -6.78 17.16 -2.81
C ILE A 409 -5.50 17.29 -3.65
N ALA A 410 -5.55 16.88 -4.92
CA ALA A 410 -4.39 16.93 -5.82
C ALA A 410 -3.90 18.38 -6.06
N MET A 411 -4.83 19.33 -6.19
CA MET A 411 -4.49 20.76 -6.35
C MET A 411 -3.93 21.39 -5.06
N ALA A 412 -4.06 20.74 -3.93
CA ALA A 412 -3.34 21.10 -2.70
C ALA A 412 -1.95 20.45 -2.61
N GLY A 413 -1.45 19.80 -3.68
CA GLY A 413 -0.18 19.10 -3.71
C GLY A 413 -0.17 17.86 -2.81
N ALA A 414 -1.30 17.15 -2.73
CA ALA A 414 -1.53 16.00 -1.89
C ALA A 414 -2.14 14.84 -2.69
N TYR A 415 -2.37 13.70 -2.04
CA TYR A 415 -2.92 12.52 -2.67
C TYR A 415 -4.13 12.00 -1.88
N GLY A 416 -4.91 11.13 -2.49
CA GLY A 416 -6.08 10.58 -1.84
C GLY A 416 -6.41 9.16 -2.25
N THR A 417 -7.10 8.48 -1.34
CA THR A 417 -7.71 7.18 -1.57
C THR A 417 -9.17 7.25 -1.15
N THR A 418 -10.03 6.64 -1.93
CA THR A 418 -11.44 6.46 -1.62
C THR A 418 -11.86 5.04 -2.01
N GLY A 419 -13.14 4.76 -2.09
CA GLY A 419 -13.60 3.44 -2.50
C GLY A 419 -14.85 3.53 -3.36
N GLU A 420 -14.97 2.57 -4.27
CA GLU A 420 -16.14 2.43 -5.13
C GLU A 420 -17.39 2.08 -4.35
N SER A 421 -18.54 2.17 -5.02
CA SER A 421 -19.85 1.80 -4.50
C SER A 421 -19.86 0.47 -3.76
N ALA A 422 -20.63 0.46 -2.70
CA ALA A 422 -20.93 -0.70 -1.90
C ALA A 422 -22.11 -1.54 -2.41
N ARG A 423 -22.88 -1.07 -3.40
CA ARG A 423 -24.17 -1.67 -3.76
C ARG A 423 -24.08 -3.03 -4.46
N ARG A 424 -23.02 -3.31 -5.17
CA ARG A 424 -22.85 -4.55 -5.93
C ARG A 424 -21.48 -5.14 -5.66
N GLY A 425 -21.41 -6.44 -5.58
CA GLY A 425 -20.11 -7.07 -5.43
C GLY A 425 -20.13 -8.40 -4.69
N THR A 426 -20.79 -8.52 -3.54
CA THR A 426 -20.91 -9.78 -2.80
C THR A 426 -22.18 -10.55 -3.13
N GLY A 427 -23.21 -9.88 -3.68
CA GLY A 427 -24.54 -10.46 -3.89
C GLY A 427 -25.41 -10.50 -2.64
N ILE A 428 -24.97 -9.93 -1.52
CA ILE A 428 -25.71 -9.89 -0.25
C ILE A 428 -26.35 -8.51 -0.10
N TRP A 429 -27.62 -8.48 0.16
CA TRP A 429 -28.41 -7.27 0.39
C TRP A 429 -28.34 -6.86 1.88
N PRO A 430 -28.50 -5.57 2.21
CA PRO A 430 -28.84 -4.46 1.30
C PRO A 430 -27.59 -3.85 0.63
N ASP A 431 -26.49 -3.83 1.30
CA ASP A 431 -25.25 -3.27 0.83
C ASP A 431 -24.12 -4.17 1.30
N THR A 432 -23.42 -4.66 0.37
CA THR A 432 -22.40 -5.66 0.61
C THR A 432 -21.01 -5.08 0.68
N GLY A 433 -20.93 -3.75 0.78
CA GLY A 433 -19.66 -3.06 0.79
C GLY A 433 -18.94 -3.07 -0.54
N GLY A 434 -19.55 -3.56 -1.62
CA GLY A 434 -19.03 -3.48 -2.99
C GLY A 434 -17.54 -3.28 -3.10
N GLY A 435 -17.13 -2.30 -3.91
CA GLY A 435 -15.73 -2.09 -4.23
C GLY A 435 -14.86 -1.69 -3.04
N TRP A 436 -15.31 -0.77 -2.18
CA TRP A 436 -14.49 -0.31 -1.05
C TRP A 436 -14.28 -1.39 0.03
N MET A 437 -15.21 -2.34 0.14
CA MET A 437 -15.07 -3.45 1.07
C MET A 437 -14.31 -4.63 0.44
N ASN A 438 -14.76 -5.11 -0.73
CA ASN A 438 -14.32 -6.38 -1.28
C ASN A 438 -13.45 -6.27 -2.54
N GLY A 439 -13.18 -5.07 -3.02
CA GLY A 439 -12.32 -4.78 -4.17
C GLY A 439 -12.88 -5.18 -5.54
N ARG A 440 -14.05 -5.86 -5.61
CA ARG A 440 -14.59 -6.34 -6.89
C ARG A 440 -15.13 -5.20 -7.74
N GLY A 441 -15.76 -4.20 -7.12
CA GLY A 441 -16.33 -3.05 -7.79
C GLY A 441 -17.49 -3.36 -8.74
N ASP A 442 -17.91 -2.35 -9.46
CA ASP A 442 -18.98 -2.43 -10.46
C ASP A 442 -18.62 -1.55 -11.67
N ASP A 443 -18.54 -2.13 -12.86
CA ASP A 443 -18.17 -1.42 -14.08
C ASP A 443 -19.21 -0.35 -14.52
N THR A 444 -20.39 -0.33 -13.92
CA THR A 444 -21.37 0.75 -14.13
C THR A 444 -21.07 2.00 -13.29
N MET A 445 -20.18 1.93 -12.31
CA MET A 445 -19.74 3.04 -11.49
C MET A 445 -18.55 3.74 -12.15
N THR A 446 -18.55 5.08 -12.14
CA THR A 446 -17.62 5.86 -12.99
C THR A 446 -16.52 6.59 -12.21
N MET A 447 -16.50 6.48 -10.89
CA MET A 447 -15.55 7.18 -10.03
C MET A 447 -14.09 6.86 -10.42
N LEU A 448 -13.72 5.58 -10.49
CA LEU A 448 -12.35 5.18 -10.83
C LEU A 448 -11.96 5.54 -12.26
N ILE A 449 -12.92 5.65 -13.18
CA ILE A 449 -12.68 6.19 -14.53
C ILE A 449 -12.26 7.66 -14.43
N GLY A 450 -12.98 8.47 -13.64
CA GLY A 450 -12.60 9.86 -13.38
C GLY A 450 -11.22 9.99 -12.72
N TYR A 451 -10.84 9.03 -11.88
CA TYR A 451 -9.50 8.98 -11.25
C TYR A 451 -8.41 8.63 -12.26
N SER A 452 -8.69 7.74 -13.21
CA SER A 452 -7.74 7.46 -14.30
C SER A 452 -7.48 8.71 -15.15
N HIS A 453 -8.51 9.54 -15.39
CA HIS A 453 -8.34 10.82 -16.08
C HIS A 453 -7.50 11.81 -15.27
N MET A 454 -7.68 11.87 -13.95
CA MET A 454 -6.85 12.70 -13.08
C MET A 454 -5.38 12.27 -13.16
N LEU A 455 -5.12 10.97 -13.08
CA LEU A 455 -3.77 10.43 -13.26
C LEU A 455 -3.18 10.83 -14.61
N ASP A 456 -3.93 10.69 -15.72
CA ASP A 456 -3.48 11.09 -17.05
C ASP A 456 -3.12 12.56 -17.13
N PHE A 457 -3.91 13.43 -16.50
CA PHE A 457 -3.63 14.86 -16.46
C PHE A 457 -2.32 15.15 -15.72
N PHE A 458 -2.21 14.72 -14.46
CA PHE A 458 -1.02 15.05 -13.67
C PHE A 458 0.24 14.40 -14.21
N THR A 459 0.18 13.18 -14.78
CA THR A 459 1.35 12.53 -15.38
C THR A 459 1.72 13.04 -16.77
N SER A 460 0.94 13.97 -17.35
CA SER A 460 1.27 14.65 -18.62
C SER A 460 2.32 15.74 -18.48
N PHE A 461 2.65 16.13 -17.27
CA PHE A 461 3.71 17.10 -16.95
C PHE A 461 4.50 16.67 -15.70
N GLU A 462 5.55 17.39 -15.37
CA GLU A 462 6.39 17.13 -14.19
C GLU A 462 5.70 17.64 -12.91
N TRP A 463 4.56 17.03 -12.50
CA TRP A 463 3.74 17.47 -11.35
C TRP A 463 4.54 17.57 -10.04
N TRP A 464 5.57 16.75 -9.88
CA TRP A 464 6.41 16.76 -8.68
C TRP A 464 7.28 18.02 -8.53
N LYS A 465 7.33 18.88 -9.56
CA LYS A 465 7.99 20.18 -9.51
C LYS A 465 7.01 21.31 -9.22
N THR A 466 5.72 21.02 -9.20
CA THR A 466 4.70 22.04 -8.94
C THR A 466 4.34 22.07 -7.47
N GLU A 467 4.04 23.27 -6.97
CA GLU A 467 3.57 23.52 -5.62
C GLU A 467 2.20 24.24 -5.66
N PRO A 468 1.39 24.17 -4.60
CA PRO A 468 0.16 24.96 -4.52
C PRO A 468 0.43 26.47 -4.58
N HIS A 469 -0.23 27.17 -5.50
CA HIS A 469 -0.08 28.59 -5.81
C HIS A 469 -1.42 29.26 -6.09
N ASP A 470 -2.38 29.15 -5.18
CA ASP A 470 -3.72 29.73 -5.36
C ASP A 470 -3.70 31.25 -5.50
N GLU A 471 -2.65 31.93 -5.00
CA GLU A 471 -2.44 33.37 -5.17
C GLU A 471 -2.19 33.78 -6.63
N LEU A 472 -1.92 32.83 -7.50
CA LEU A 472 -1.73 33.06 -8.94
C LEU A 472 -3.05 33.06 -9.71
N VAL A 473 -4.15 32.63 -9.12
CA VAL A 473 -5.48 32.56 -9.78
C VAL A 473 -6.51 33.44 -9.09
N ASN A 474 -7.59 33.75 -9.77
CA ASN A 474 -8.73 34.41 -9.16
C ASN A 474 -9.55 33.46 -8.30
N ALA A 475 -10.32 33.98 -7.36
CA ALA A 475 -11.17 33.23 -6.45
C ALA A 475 -12.10 32.24 -7.19
N GLY A 476 -12.22 31.02 -6.62
CA GLY A 476 -13.05 29.94 -7.18
C GLY A 476 -12.29 28.96 -8.07
N ALA A 477 -11.00 29.17 -8.31
CA ALA A 477 -10.09 28.22 -8.92
C ALA A 477 -8.95 27.86 -7.97
N TYR A 478 -8.33 26.71 -8.18
CA TYR A 478 -7.14 26.24 -7.48
C TYR A 478 -5.97 26.14 -8.46
N CYS A 479 -4.75 26.32 -8.00
CA CYS A 479 -3.58 26.30 -8.86
C CYS A 479 -2.40 25.53 -8.23
N VAL A 480 -1.79 24.65 -9.02
CA VAL A 480 -0.43 24.17 -8.76
C VAL A 480 0.49 24.69 -9.87
N ALA A 481 1.69 25.13 -9.53
CA ALA A 481 2.61 25.68 -10.52
C ALA A 481 4.09 25.38 -10.19
N GLU A 482 4.91 25.30 -11.25
CA GLU A 482 6.32 25.63 -11.29
C GLU A 482 6.42 26.99 -12.02
N PRO A 483 6.45 28.13 -11.28
CA PRO A 483 6.37 29.45 -11.90
C PRO A 483 7.37 29.64 -13.03
N GLY A 484 6.90 30.22 -14.14
CA GLY A 484 7.68 30.39 -15.36
C GLY A 484 7.82 29.14 -16.25
N ARG A 485 7.33 27.97 -15.81
CA ARG A 485 7.40 26.71 -16.57
C ARG A 485 6.04 26.06 -16.78
N THR A 486 5.38 25.68 -15.70
CA THR A 486 4.11 24.93 -15.75
C THR A 486 3.11 25.56 -14.79
N TYR A 487 1.88 25.74 -15.26
CA TYR A 487 0.74 26.17 -14.45
C TYR A 487 -0.43 25.24 -14.74
N ALA A 488 -0.97 24.63 -13.72
CA ALA A 488 -2.19 23.84 -13.81
C ALA A 488 -3.25 24.48 -12.90
N ALA A 489 -4.37 24.88 -13.47
CA ALA A 489 -5.47 25.46 -12.72
C ALA A 489 -6.72 24.59 -12.83
N TYR A 490 -7.39 24.36 -11.71
CA TYR A 490 -8.64 23.60 -11.64
C TYR A 490 -9.82 24.53 -11.33
N LEU A 491 -10.86 24.42 -12.14
CA LEU A 491 -12.09 25.20 -12.04
C LEU A 491 -13.26 24.25 -11.72
N PRO A 492 -13.66 24.12 -10.47
CA PRO A 492 -14.74 23.18 -10.07
C PRO A 492 -16.08 23.43 -10.76
N ASN A 493 -16.33 24.65 -11.21
CA ASN A 493 -17.60 25.08 -11.83
C ASN A 493 -17.41 25.67 -13.24
N GLY A 494 -16.32 25.29 -13.91
CA GLY A 494 -16.00 25.85 -15.23
C GLY A 494 -15.82 27.37 -15.22
N GLY A 495 -16.18 28.02 -16.32
CA GLY A 495 -16.05 29.49 -16.43
C GLY A 495 -14.71 29.93 -17.02
N THR A 496 -14.17 31.04 -16.52
CA THR A 496 -12.86 31.57 -16.91
C THR A 496 -11.95 31.71 -15.71
N VAL A 497 -10.65 31.59 -15.92
CA VAL A 497 -9.65 31.84 -14.89
C VAL A 497 -8.66 32.88 -15.37
N THR A 498 -8.33 33.85 -14.48
CA THR A 498 -7.26 34.81 -14.72
C THR A 498 -6.04 34.35 -13.90
N LEU A 499 -4.94 34.12 -14.61
CA LEU A 499 -3.68 33.68 -14.01
C LEU A 499 -2.65 34.81 -14.04
N LYS A 500 -1.89 34.93 -12.97
CA LYS A 500 -0.63 35.70 -12.94
C LYS A 500 0.46 34.80 -13.49
N LEU A 501 1.07 35.17 -14.59
CA LEU A 501 2.07 34.39 -15.31
C LEU A 501 3.39 35.17 -15.41
N GLU A 502 4.51 34.47 -15.40
CA GLU A 502 5.75 35.02 -15.84
C GLU A 502 5.70 35.28 -17.36
N GLN A 503 6.40 36.33 -17.80
CA GLN A 503 6.44 36.69 -19.22
C GLN A 503 7.01 35.54 -20.06
N GLY A 504 6.30 35.11 -21.08
CA GLY A 504 6.71 34.01 -21.94
C GLY A 504 5.65 33.57 -22.93
N LYS A 505 6.00 32.52 -23.68
CA LYS A 505 5.06 31.84 -24.57
C LYS A 505 4.73 30.48 -23.94
N TYR A 506 3.44 30.17 -23.91
CA TYR A 506 2.95 28.91 -23.29
C TYR A 506 2.00 28.21 -24.25
N ARG A 507 2.10 26.89 -24.32
CA ARG A 507 1.04 26.06 -24.87
C ARG A 507 -0.05 25.95 -23.80
N ALA A 508 -1.28 26.27 -24.19
CA ALA A 508 -2.43 26.22 -23.30
C ALA A 508 -3.47 25.24 -23.83
N GLU A 509 -4.07 24.50 -22.93
CA GLU A 509 -5.11 23.51 -23.25
C GLU A 509 -6.05 23.30 -22.08
N TRP A 510 -7.33 23.06 -22.39
CA TRP A 510 -8.32 22.56 -21.44
C TRP A 510 -8.27 21.05 -21.37
N PHE A 511 -8.48 20.52 -20.18
CA PHE A 511 -8.65 19.10 -19.90
C PHE A 511 -9.99 18.88 -19.19
N SER A 512 -10.78 17.90 -19.64
CA SER A 512 -12.03 17.51 -18.99
C SER A 512 -11.77 16.40 -17.97
N PRO A 513 -11.89 16.65 -16.66
CA PRO A 513 -11.82 15.62 -15.63
C PRO A 513 -12.86 14.50 -15.81
N LEU A 514 -14.04 14.88 -16.33
CA LEU A 514 -15.13 13.94 -16.58
C LEU A 514 -14.87 13.01 -17.76
N ALA A 515 -14.38 13.55 -18.88
CA ALA A 515 -14.27 12.82 -20.14
C ALA A 515 -12.84 12.37 -20.48
N GLY A 516 -11.82 12.83 -19.76
CA GLY A 516 -10.41 12.59 -20.08
C GLY A 516 -9.94 13.22 -21.39
N THR A 517 -10.68 14.19 -21.94
CA THR A 517 -10.38 14.79 -23.25
C THR A 517 -9.61 16.09 -23.11
N ILE A 518 -8.68 16.31 -24.05
CA ILE A 518 -7.89 17.53 -24.18
C ILE A 518 -8.49 18.39 -25.28
N LEU A 519 -8.68 19.68 -24.99
CA LEU A 519 -9.13 20.69 -25.96
C LEU A 519 -8.07 21.78 -26.07
N PRO A 520 -7.32 21.83 -27.18
CA PRO A 520 -6.26 22.82 -27.37
C PRO A 520 -6.80 24.24 -27.40
N ILE A 521 -6.18 25.15 -26.67
CA ILE A 521 -6.37 26.61 -26.81
C ILE A 521 -5.33 27.15 -27.80
N GLY A 522 -4.13 26.59 -27.79
CA GLY A 522 -3.03 27.00 -28.67
C GLY A 522 -1.90 27.69 -27.91
N THR A 523 -1.00 28.32 -28.64
CA THR A 523 0.11 29.09 -28.05
C THR A 523 -0.36 30.47 -27.67
N ILE A 524 -0.16 30.82 -26.41
CA ILE A 524 -0.42 32.18 -25.89
C ILE A 524 0.89 32.91 -25.60
N THR A 525 0.86 34.22 -25.69
CA THR A 525 1.93 35.09 -25.20
C THR A 525 1.43 35.76 -23.92
N ALA A 526 2.04 35.44 -22.80
CA ALA A 526 1.67 35.99 -21.50
C ALA A 526 2.53 37.21 -21.15
N GLY A 527 1.86 38.24 -20.63
CA GLY A 527 2.49 39.32 -19.88
C GLY A 527 2.46 39.01 -18.39
N VAL A 528 2.02 39.97 -17.57
CA VAL A 528 1.89 39.77 -16.10
C VAL A 528 0.64 38.95 -15.75
N THR A 529 -0.43 39.11 -16.54
CA THR A 529 -1.71 38.41 -16.36
C THR A 529 -2.23 37.90 -17.70
N TRP A 530 -2.96 36.82 -17.67
CA TRP A 530 -3.67 36.27 -18.81
C TRP A 530 -5.00 35.66 -18.35
N THR A 531 -6.07 35.91 -19.08
CA THR A 531 -7.38 35.32 -18.82
C THR A 531 -7.69 34.25 -19.87
N SER A 532 -8.08 33.07 -19.41
CA SER A 532 -8.43 31.96 -20.28
C SER A 532 -9.67 32.24 -21.12
N PRO A 533 -9.83 31.62 -22.28
CA PRO A 533 -11.15 31.42 -22.86
C PRO A 533 -12.09 30.78 -21.82
N ARG A 534 -13.40 30.93 -22.03
CA ARG A 534 -14.38 30.26 -21.19
C ARG A 534 -14.24 28.74 -21.35
N ALA A 535 -14.29 27.99 -20.25
CA ALA A 535 -14.41 26.55 -20.29
C ALA A 535 -15.65 26.13 -21.11
N PRO A 536 -15.60 24.96 -21.79
CA PRO A 536 -16.64 24.56 -22.74
C PRO A 536 -18.05 24.50 -22.18
N ASP A 537 -18.18 24.18 -20.90
CA ASP A 537 -19.46 24.12 -20.19
C ASP A 537 -19.31 24.46 -18.69
N GLY A 538 -20.37 24.23 -17.92
CA GLY A 538 -20.40 24.46 -16.46
C GLY A 538 -19.89 23.31 -15.60
N SER A 539 -19.33 22.24 -16.20
CA SER A 539 -18.68 21.16 -15.46
C SER A 539 -17.36 21.62 -14.86
N ASP A 540 -16.70 20.72 -14.15
CA ASP A 540 -15.31 20.95 -13.72
C ASP A 540 -14.33 20.80 -14.89
N TRP A 541 -13.36 21.71 -14.94
CA TRP A 541 -12.33 21.76 -15.99
C TRP A 541 -10.95 22.02 -15.38
N ALA A 542 -9.92 21.42 -15.95
CA ALA A 542 -8.55 21.77 -15.67
C ALA A 542 -7.92 22.49 -16.87
N LEU A 543 -7.10 23.49 -16.59
CA LEU A 543 -6.34 24.26 -17.56
C LEU A 543 -4.85 23.97 -17.34
N LEU A 544 -4.16 23.54 -18.38
CA LEU A 544 -2.71 23.33 -18.34
C LEU A 544 -2.02 24.35 -19.24
N LEU A 545 -1.00 25.02 -18.70
CA LEU A 545 -0.10 25.88 -19.43
C LEU A 545 1.33 25.38 -19.25
N GLN A 546 2.03 25.13 -20.34
CA GLN A 546 3.43 24.73 -20.35
C GLN A 546 4.24 25.67 -21.23
N ARG A 547 5.40 26.12 -20.71
CA ARG A 547 6.29 27.01 -21.45
C ARG A 547 6.86 26.28 -22.66
N ASN A 548 6.82 26.94 -23.83
CA ASN A 548 7.37 26.42 -25.08
C ASN A 548 8.91 26.38 -25.04
#